data_17043a1dd52e83f70f433df7960737cf
#
_entry.id   17043a1dd52e83f70f433df7960737cf
#
_cell.length_a   1.000
_cell.length_b   1.000
_cell.length_c   1.000
_cell.angle_alpha   90.00
_cell.angle_beta   90.00
_cell.angle_gamma   90.00
#
_symmetry.space_group_name_H-M   'P 1'
#
loop_
_entity.id
_entity.type
_entity.pdbx_description
1 polymer ?
#
loop_
_entity_poly.entity_id
_entity_poly.type
_entity_poly.pdbx_seq_one_letter_code
_entity_poly.pdbx_strand_id
1 'polypeptide(L)'
;MRIYKEFFFDAAHFLPYAAADHPNRRMHGHSFRVVVWLEGAPAPETGLVRHFEDVERELLRVRDKLDHRLLNEIDGLELPTLERIAAWVWRELEAPLPEVARIEIHRASCREGCVYDGPQTEETTKARR
;
A
#
# COMPACT_ATOMS: atom_id res chain seq x y z
N MET A 1 -17.08 -3.66 11.23
CA MET A 1 -15.93 -4.43 11.72
C MET A 1 -14.83 -4.38 10.70
N ARG A 2 -13.58 -4.32 11.15
CA ARG A 2 -12.42 -4.32 10.25
C ARG A 2 -11.54 -5.53 10.55
N ILE A 3 -11.05 -6.13 9.49
CA ILE A 3 -10.02 -7.17 9.58
C ILE A 3 -8.80 -6.67 8.79
N TYR A 4 -7.65 -7.22 9.08
CA TYR A 4 -6.45 -6.85 8.32
C TYR A 4 -5.55 -8.05 8.08
N LYS A 5 -4.75 -7.93 7.02
CA LYS A 5 -3.66 -8.86 6.73
C LYS A 5 -2.50 -8.05 6.18
N GLU A 6 -1.29 -8.53 6.39
CA GLU A 6 -0.11 -7.79 5.97
C GLU A 6 0.83 -8.65 5.15
N PHE A 7 1.69 -7.99 4.39
CA PHE A 7 2.80 -8.64 3.72
C PHE A 7 4.04 -7.73 3.78
N PHE A 8 5.19 -8.34 3.53
CA PHE A 8 6.47 -7.65 3.51
C PHE A 8 7.05 -7.78 2.11
N PHE A 9 7.75 -6.74 1.68
CA PHE A 9 8.53 -6.81 0.45
C PHE A 9 9.79 -5.97 0.58
N ASP A 10 10.83 -6.35 -0.14
CA ASP A 10 12.08 -5.61 -0.24
C ASP A 10 12.20 -5.08 -1.65
N ALA A 11 12.52 -3.81 -1.80
CA ALA A 11 12.62 -3.19 -3.11
C ALA A 11 13.59 -2.03 -3.09
N ALA A 12 14.13 -1.74 -4.28
CA ALA A 12 14.98 -0.57 -4.50
C ALA A 12 14.13 0.57 -5.05
N HIS A 13 14.54 1.79 -4.77
CA HIS A 13 13.96 2.99 -5.36
C HIS A 13 14.93 4.15 -5.29
N PHE A 14 14.60 5.22 -5.99
CA PHE A 14 15.23 6.53 -5.84
C PHE A 14 14.16 7.60 -6.03
N LEU A 15 14.38 8.78 -5.45
CA LEU A 15 13.46 9.89 -5.57
C LEU A 15 14.07 10.95 -6.50
N PRO A 16 13.65 10.98 -7.77
CA PRO A 16 14.29 11.81 -8.78
C PRO A 16 14.17 13.32 -8.53
N TYR A 17 13.19 13.74 -7.72
CA TYR A 17 12.97 15.14 -7.39
C TYR A 17 13.62 15.57 -6.08
N ALA A 18 14.34 14.69 -5.40
CA ALA A 18 15.15 15.07 -4.26
C ALA A 18 16.31 15.96 -4.71
N ALA A 19 16.85 16.79 -3.79
CA ALA A 19 18.00 17.63 -4.08
C ALA A 19 19.17 16.78 -4.60
N ALA A 20 19.98 17.35 -5.51
CA ALA A 20 21.04 16.60 -6.21
C ALA A 20 22.02 15.88 -5.27
N ASP A 21 22.27 16.43 -4.08
CA ASP A 21 23.15 15.89 -3.07
C ASP A 21 22.42 15.07 -2.00
N HIS A 22 21.08 14.97 -2.08
CA HIS A 22 20.29 14.25 -1.10
C HIS A 22 20.44 12.73 -1.31
N PRO A 23 20.64 11.95 -0.22
CA PRO A 23 20.75 10.48 -0.34
C PRO A 23 19.59 9.80 -1.05
N ASN A 24 18.37 10.33 -0.93
CA ASN A 24 17.19 9.76 -1.56
C ASN A 24 17.20 9.82 -3.08
N ARG A 25 18.06 10.68 -3.66
CA ARG A 25 18.22 10.75 -5.13
C ARG A 25 19.01 9.56 -5.67
N ARG A 26 19.79 8.90 -4.82
CA ARG A 26 20.55 7.71 -5.19
C ARG A 26 19.66 6.49 -5.05
N MET A 27 19.93 5.49 -5.88
CA MET A 27 19.26 4.20 -5.74
C MET A 27 19.62 3.58 -4.40
N HIS A 28 18.62 3.17 -3.65
CA HIS A 28 18.79 2.51 -2.35
C HIS A 28 17.62 1.56 -2.13
N GLY A 29 17.73 0.70 -1.12
CA GLY A 29 16.71 -0.31 -0.83
C GLY A 29 16.12 -0.17 0.55
N HIS A 30 14.89 -0.65 0.68
CA HIS A 30 14.17 -0.71 1.94
C HIS A 30 13.41 -2.02 2.05
N SER A 31 13.17 -2.43 3.31
CA SER A 31 12.15 -3.41 3.62
C SER A 31 10.87 -2.67 3.95
N PHE A 32 9.78 -3.05 3.30
CA PHE A 32 8.47 -2.43 3.47
C PHE A 32 7.49 -3.41 4.11
N ARG A 33 6.62 -2.90 4.98
CA ARG A 33 5.49 -3.65 5.50
C ARG A 33 4.22 -2.99 5.01
N VAL A 34 3.36 -3.78 4.39
CA VAL A 34 2.08 -3.32 3.85
C VAL A 34 0.97 -3.96 4.68
N VAL A 35 0.08 -3.15 5.24
CA VAL A 35 -1.09 -3.61 5.98
C VAL A 35 -2.32 -3.24 5.18
N VAL A 36 -3.16 -4.24 4.90
CA VAL A 36 -4.39 -4.06 4.13
C VAL A 36 -5.58 -4.33 5.05
N TRP A 37 -6.41 -3.31 5.24
CA TRP A 37 -7.60 -3.38 6.08
C TRP A 37 -8.84 -3.52 5.22
N LEU A 38 -9.73 -4.44 5.61
CA LEU A 38 -11.03 -4.63 4.96
C LEU A 38 -12.12 -4.34 5.98
N GLU A 39 -13.23 -3.76 5.51
CA GLU A 39 -14.35 -3.39 6.39
C GLU A 39 -15.63 -4.01 5.87
N GLY A 40 -16.43 -4.53 6.78
CA GLY A 40 -17.72 -5.10 6.48
C GLY A 40 -18.36 -5.72 7.70
N ALA A 41 -19.56 -6.27 7.51
CA ALA A 41 -20.23 -7.06 8.53
C ALA A 41 -19.90 -8.54 8.32
N PRO A 42 -19.65 -9.29 9.37
CA PRO A 42 -19.48 -10.75 9.24
C PRO A 42 -20.75 -11.40 8.65
N ALA A 43 -20.55 -12.27 7.67
CA ALA A 43 -21.69 -13.03 7.12
C ALA A 43 -22.27 -13.94 8.20
N PRO A 44 -23.62 -14.02 8.33
CA PRO A 44 -24.22 -14.84 9.40
C PRO A 44 -23.85 -16.31 9.33
N GLU A 45 -23.63 -16.84 8.14
CA GLU A 45 -23.37 -18.27 7.93
C GLU A 45 -21.94 -18.66 8.28
N THR A 46 -20.99 -17.75 8.10
CA THR A 46 -19.57 -18.05 8.27
C THR A 46 -18.92 -17.30 9.42
N GLY A 47 -19.51 -16.18 9.83
CA GLY A 47 -18.91 -15.29 10.82
C GLY A 47 -17.72 -14.49 10.30
N LEU A 48 -17.53 -14.43 8.97
CA LEU A 48 -16.36 -13.80 8.36
C LEU A 48 -16.75 -12.56 7.58
N VAL A 49 -15.93 -11.52 7.67
CA VAL A 49 -15.98 -10.36 6.77
C VAL A 49 -15.53 -10.80 5.39
N ARG A 50 -14.44 -11.54 5.33
CA ARG A 50 -13.87 -12.13 4.12
C ARG A 50 -12.98 -13.30 4.52
N HIS A 51 -12.86 -14.33 3.67
CA HIS A 51 -11.92 -15.42 3.90
C HIS A 51 -10.49 -14.90 3.76
N PHE A 52 -9.64 -15.17 4.76
CA PHE A 52 -8.25 -14.73 4.71
C PHE A 52 -7.47 -15.36 3.54
N GLU A 53 -7.87 -16.56 3.11
CA GLU A 53 -7.24 -17.20 1.94
C GLU A 53 -7.44 -16.38 0.66
N ASP A 54 -8.61 -15.79 0.48
CA ASP A 54 -8.89 -14.92 -0.67
C ASP A 54 -8.08 -13.63 -0.57
N VAL A 55 -7.98 -13.07 0.63
CA VAL A 55 -7.17 -11.88 0.87
C VAL A 55 -5.71 -12.18 0.57
N GLU A 56 -5.19 -13.28 1.12
CA GLU A 56 -3.79 -13.71 0.91
C GLU A 56 -3.44 -13.82 -0.56
N ARG A 57 -4.30 -14.45 -1.35
CA ARG A 57 -4.09 -14.61 -2.78
C ARG A 57 -3.87 -13.29 -3.48
N GLU A 58 -4.69 -12.29 -3.17
CA GLU A 58 -4.58 -10.96 -3.77
C GLU A 58 -3.36 -10.20 -3.27
N LEU A 59 -3.03 -10.34 -1.98
CA LEU A 59 -1.84 -9.70 -1.43
C LEU A 59 -0.56 -10.27 -2.04
N LEU A 60 -0.50 -11.59 -2.26
CA LEU A 60 0.66 -12.21 -2.90
C LEU A 60 0.80 -11.77 -4.36
N ARG A 61 -0.32 -11.62 -5.08
CA ARG A 61 -0.31 -11.10 -6.45
C ARG A 61 0.30 -9.69 -6.50
N VAL A 62 -0.10 -8.82 -5.57
CA VAL A 62 0.44 -7.45 -5.47
C VAL A 62 1.91 -7.47 -5.05
N ARG A 63 2.24 -8.31 -4.07
CA ARG A 63 3.63 -8.48 -3.60
C ARG A 63 4.56 -8.86 -4.74
N ASP A 64 4.14 -9.80 -5.60
CA ASP A 64 4.96 -10.27 -6.71
C ASP A 64 5.29 -9.15 -7.72
N LYS A 65 4.48 -8.10 -7.78
CA LYS A 65 4.75 -6.93 -8.62
C LYS A 65 5.75 -5.96 -8.01
N LEU A 66 5.98 -6.05 -6.70
CA LEU A 66 6.79 -5.10 -5.93
C LEU A 66 8.11 -5.70 -5.47
N ASP A 67 8.08 -6.95 -5.04
CA ASP A 67 9.19 -7.58 -4.33
C ASP A 67 10.40 -7.80 -5.23
N HIS A 68 11.57 -7.39 -4.74
CA HIS A 68 12.84 -7.51 -5.45
C HIS A 68 12.85 -6.75 -6.79
N ARG A 69 12.12 -5.63 -6.85
CA ARG A 69 12.04 -4.78 -8.05
C ARG A 69 12.68 -3.43 -7.79
N LEU A 70 12.99 -2.72 -8.88
CA LEU A 70 13.22 -1.27 -8.84
C LEU A 70 11.85 -0.61 -9.02
N LEU A 71 11.34 -0.02 -7.97
CA LEU A 71 9.96 0.51 -7.97
C LEU A 71 9.73 1.55 -9.06
N ASN A 72 10.75 2.36 -9.37
CA ASN A 72 10.66 3.40 -10.40
C ASN A 72 10.31 2.87 -11.79
N GLU A 73 10.55 1.58 -12.05
CA GLU A 73 10.25 0.94 -13.33
C GLU A 73 8.82 0.41 -13.42
N ILE A 74 8.07 0.45 -12.34
CA ILE A 74 6.68 -0.04 -12.30
C ILE A 74 5.76 1.08 -12.74
N ASP A 75 4.87 0.78 -13.71
CA ASP A 75 3.89 1.75 -14.20
C ASP A 75 3.04 2.28 -13.03
N GLY A 76 2.99 3.60 -12.91
CA GLY A 76 2.30 4.28 -11.82
C GLY A 76 3.15 4.53 -10.58
N LEU A 77 4.38 3.99 -10.55
CA LEU A 77 5.31 4.18 -9.43
C LEU A 77 6.62 4.89 -9.87
N GLU A 78 6.56 5.70 -10.90
CA GLU A 78 7.72 6.47 -11.37
C GLU A 78 8.25 7.40 -10.29
N LEU A 79 7.40 7.81 -9.36
CA LEU A 79 7.76 8.55 -8.16
C LEU A 79 7.37 7.73 -6.94
N PRO A 80 8.20 6.77 -6.50
CA PRO A 80 7.81 5.75 -5.52
C PRO A 80 8.00 6.19 -4.07
N THR A 81 7.26 7.21 -3.66
CA THR A 81 7.12 7.61 -2.26
C THR A 81 6.17 6.66 -1.54
N LEU A 82 6.17 6.67 -0.22
CA LEU A 82 5.21 5.87 0.57
C LEU A 82 3.78 6.20 0.16
N GLU A 83 3.47 7.47 -0.06
CA GLU A 83 2.14 7.94 -0.44
C GLU A 83 1.72 7.37 -1.80
N ARG A 84 2.62 7.36 -2.77
CA ARG A 84 2.33 6.82 -4.11
C ARG A 84 2.20 5.30 -4.09
N ILE A 85 3.03 4.63 -3.29
CA ILE A 85 2.94 3.18 -3.12
C ILE A 85 1.58 2.82 -2.52
N ALA A 86 1.14 3.54 -1.49
CA ALA A 86 -0.15 3.27 -0.85
C ALA A 86 -1.31 3.41 -1.84
N ALA A 87 -1.34 4.48 -2.63
CA ALA A 87 -2.37 4.70 -3.64
C ALA A 87 -2.33 3.64 -4.75
N TRP A 88 -1.12 3.22 -5.15
CA TRP A 88 -0.95 2.17 -6.16
C TRP A 88 -1.47 0.83 -5.66
N VAL A 89 -1.15 0.46 -4.42
CA VAL A 89 -1.65 -0.79 -3.80
C VAL A 89 -3.17 -0.76 -3.72
N TRP A 90 -3.74 0.38 -3.34
CA TRP A 90 -5.20 0.54 -3.32
C TRP A 90 -5.82 0.23 -4.69
N ARG A 91 -5.29 0.83 -5.76
CA ARG A 91 -5.81 0.60 -7.11
C ARG A 91 -5.69 -0.85 -7.55
N GLU A 92 -4.63 -1.54 -7.12
CA GLU A 92 -4.46 -2.96 -7.43
C GLU A 92 -5.45 -3.85 -6.71
N LEU A 93 -5.94 -3.44 -5.54
CA LEU A 93 -6.78 -4.27 -4.69
C LEU A 93 -8.27 -3.92 -4.74
N GLU A 94 -8.65 -2.71 -5.13
CA GLU A 94 -10.05 -2.27 -5.00
C GLU A 94 -11.04 -3.12 -5.79
N ALA A 95 -10.66 -3.64 -6.96
CA ALA A 95 -11.53 -4.50 -7.77
C ALA A 95 -11.69 -5.91 -7.18
N PRO A 96 -10.58 -6.64 -6.89
CA PRO A 96 -10.72 -7.99 -6.32
C PRO A 96 -11.15 -8.00 -4.85
N LEU A 97 -10.88 -6.93 -4.10
CA LEU A 97 -11.25 -6.81 -2.68
C LEU A 97 -12.01 -5.49 -2.48
N PRO A 98 -13.29 -5.42 -2.88
CA PRO A 98 -14.05 -4.16 -2.76
C PRO A 98 -14.25 -3.70 -1.32
N GLU A 99 -14.03 -4.58 -0.33
CA GLU A 99 -14.10 -4.24 1.08
C GLU A 99 -12.90 -3.45 1.59
N VAL A 100 -11.85 -3.23 0.74
CA VAL A 100 -10.65 -2.52 1.17
C VAL A 100 -11.02 -1.12 1.71
N ALA A 101 -10.51 -0.82 2.89
CA ALA A 101 -10.85 0.40 3.61
C ALA A 101 -9.63 1.24 3.99
N ARG A 102 -8.46 0.61 4.07
CA ARG A 102 -7.23 1.29 4.48
C ARG A 102 -6.02 0.52 4.00
N ILE A 103 -5.01 1.24 3.55
CA ILE A 103 -3.69 0.71 3.24
C ILE A 103 -2.67 1.44 4.13
N GLU A 104 -1.76 0.70 4.74
CA GLU A 104 -0.62 1.27 5.44
C GLU A 104 0.65 0.77 4.79
N ILE A 105 1.60 1.67 4.58
CA ILE A 105 2.93 1.33 4.08
C ILE A 105 3.94 1.81 5.12
N HIS A 106 4.75 0.89 5.62
CA HIS A 106 5.72 1.18 6.66
C HIS A 106 7.14 0.87 6.21
N ARG A 107 8.07 1.76 6.50
CA ARG A 107 9.52 1.51 6.49
C ARG A 107 9.98 1.45 7.93
N ALA A 108 9.84 0.29 8.55
CA ALA A 108 10.05 0.14 9.98
C ALA A 108 11.48 0.54 10.42
N SER A 109 12.49 0.24 9.58
CA SER A 109 13.87 0.61 9.87
C SER A 109 14.09 2.13 9.94
N CYS A 110 13.27 2.90 9.23
CA CYS A 110 13.29 4.37 9.26
C CYS A 110 12.28 4.95 10.25
N ARG A 111 11.51 4.10 10.92
CA ARG A 111 10.48 4.48 11.89
C ARG A 111 9.46 5.46 11.32
N GLU A 112 9.00 5.20 10.09
CA GLU A 112 8.05 6.04 9.39
C GLU A 112 7.10 5.20 8.55
N GLY A 113 5.94 5.77 8.25
CA GLY A 113 4.91 5.10 7.48
C GLY A 113 3.86 6.06 6.99
N CYS A 114 2.96 5.52 6.18
CA CYS A 114 1.86 6.25 5.56
C CYS A 114 0.58 5.45 5.76
N VAL A 115 -0.51 6.14 6.07
CA VAL A 115 -1.84 5.55 6.19
C VAL A 115 -2.74 6.21 5.15
N TYR A 116 -3.39 5.38 4.32
CA TYR A 116 -4.23 5.85 3.23
C TYR A 116 -5.62 5.21 3.34
N ASP A 117 -6.64 6.04 3.48
CA ASP A 117 -8.03 5.60 3.64
C ASP A 117 -8.82 5.63 2.31
N GLY A 118 -8.11 5.61 1.19
CA GLY A 118 -8.72 5.61 -0.14
C GLY A 118 -8.83 6.99 -0.76
N PRO A 119 -9.30 7.08 -2.02
CA PRO A 119 -9.44 8.34 -2.72
C PRO A 119 -10.37 9.30 -1.97
N GLN A 120 -9.95 10.56 -1.85
CA GLN A 120 -10.73 11.60 -1.20
C GLN A 120 -11.54 12.36 -2.24
N THR A 121 -12.76 12.76 -1.88
CA THR A 121 -13.53 13.72 -2.68
C THR A 121 -12.99 15.12 -2.39
N GLU A 122 -13.22 16.07 -3.33
CA GLU A 122 -12.82 17.47 -3.10
C GLU A 122 -13.43 18.05 -1.83
N GLU A 123 -14.71 17.74 -1.57
CA GLU A 123 -15.43 18.18 -0.39
C GLU A 123 -14.77 17.65 0.89
N THR A 124 -14.43 16.36 0.93
CA THR A 124 -13.75 15.75 2.07
C THR A 124 -12.36 16.39 2.28
N THR A 125 -11.65 16.65 1.20
CA THR A 125 -10.33 17.29 1.27
C THR A 125 -10.42 18.68 1.87
N LYS A 126 -11.40 19.48 1.46
CA LYS A 126 -11.65 20.83 2.01
C LYS A 126 -11.99 20.76 3.49
N ALA A 127 -12.82 19.82 3.90
CA ALA A 127 -13.22 19.68 5.31
C ALA A 127 -12.05 19.34 6.23
N ARG A 128 -11.01 18.71 5.72
CA ARG A 128 -9.82 18.33 6.48
C ARG A 128 -8.76 19.41 6.59
N ARG A 129 -8.89 20.46 5.81
CA ARG A 129 -7.99 21.61 5.85
C ARG A 129 -8.43 22.62 6.90
#